data_a8a2bc7f98075c72db3172b23e6fc1c5
#
_entry.id   a8a2bc7f98075c72db3172b23e6fc1c5
#
_cell.length_a   1.000
_cell.length_b   1.000
_cell.length_c   1.000
_cell.angle_alpha   90.00
_cell.angle_beta   90.00
_cell.angle_gamma   90.00
#
_symmetry.space_group_name_H-M   'P 1'
#
loop_
_entity.id
_entity.type
_entity.pdbx_description
1 polymer ?
#
loop_
_entity_poly.entity_id
_entity_poly.type
_entity_poly.pdbx_seq_one_letter_code
_entity_poly.pdbx_strand_id
1 'polypeptide(L)'
;MATDAVVNKQANGLYTLYQKKYTEKYGRGPNGNRYRAKWGLRDMLEDYSYEQCKEIVEYYFRTGKQGHSIDFLLTNYDRVFEFMTERKEDERKREELRKQTEQNVRELEEKNDG
;
A
#
# COMPACT_ATOMS: atom_id res chain seq x y z
N MET A 1 -21.35 8.21 7.49
CA MET A 1 -21.00 6.79 7.71
C MET A 1 -21.35 5.96 6.49
N ALA A 2 -20.46 5.04 6.11
CA ALA A 2 -20.76 4.10 5.04
C ALA A 2 -21.82 3.10 5.51
N THR A 3 -22.79 2.80 4.67
CA THR A 3 -23.79 1.76 4.95
C THR A 3 -23.15 0.39 4.86
N ASP A 4 -23.76 -0.64 5.45
CA ASP A 4 -23.29 -2.03 5.34
C ASP A 4 -23.16 -2.47 3.88
N ALA A 5 -24.08 -2.05 3.01
CA ALA A 5 -24.02 -2.38 1.59
C ALA A 5 -22.77 -1.79 0.92
N VAL A 6 -22.41 -0.54 1.25
CA VAL A 6 -21.22 0.11 0.73
C VAL A 6 -19.96 -0.57 1.25
N VAL A 7 -19.90 -0.87 2.55
CA VAL A 7 -18.74 -1.54 3.15
C VAL A 7 -18.56 -2.94 2.55
N ASN A 8 -19.63 -3.69 2.36
CA ASN A 8 -19.57 -5.00 1.72
C ASN A 8 -19.05 -4.93 0.29
N LYS A 9 -19.50 -3.93 -0.47
CA LYS A 9 -19.03 -3.71 -1.83
C LYS A 9 -17.54 -3.37 -1.86
N GLN A 10 -17.09 -2.52 -0.95
CA GLN A 10 -15.69 -2.16 -0.82
C GLN A 10 -14.84 -3.36 -0.40
N ALA A 11 -15.31 -4.17 0.55
CA ALA A 11 -14.60 -5.37 0.96
C ALA A 11 -14.44 -6.35 -0.21
N ASN A 12 -15.50 -6.54 -1.01
CA ASN A 12 -15.43 -7.36 -2.22
C ASN A 12 -14.44 -6.80 -3.23
N GLY A 13 -14.42 -5.48 -3.40
CA GLY A 13 -13.46 -4.81 -4.27
C GLY A 13 -12.01 -5.02 -3.83
N LEU A 14 -11.75 -4.96 -2.53
CA LEU A 14 -10.42 -5.19 -1.97
C LEU A 14 -9.99 -6.65 -2.19
N TYR A 15 -10.89 -7.60 -1.99
CA TYR A 15 -10.56 -8.99 -2.25
C TYR A 15 -10.28 -9.25 -3.73
N THR A 16 -11.06 -8.66 -4.61
CA THR A 16 -10.82 -8.74 -6.06
C THR A 16 -9.46 -8.15 -6.43
N LEU A 17 -9.09 -7.03 -5.85
CA LEU A 17 -7.76 -6.44 -6.04
C LEU A 17 -6.67 -7.39 -5.54
N TYR A 18 -6.86 -7.97 -4.36
CA TYR A 18 -5.93 -8.95 -3.81
C TYR A 18 -5.75 -10.15 -4.73
N GLN A 19 -6.86 -10.72 -5.23
CA GLN A 19 -6.81 -11.85 -6.17
C GLN A 19 -6.07 -11.50 -7.45
N LYS A 20 -6.31 -10.32 -7.98
CA LYS A 20 -5.66 -9.84 -9.19
C LYS A 20 -4.16 -9.76 -9.00
N LYS A 21 -3.72 -9.11 -7.93
CA LYS A 21 -2.30 -8.95 -7.60
C LYS A 21 -1.63 -10.30 -7.35
N TYR A 22 -2.32 -11.18 -6.64
CA TYR A 22 -1.82 -12.52 -6.36
C TYR A 22 -1.62 -13.31 -7.65
N THR A 23 -2.62 -13.31 -8.52
CA THR A 23 -2.57 -14.03 -9.80
C THR A 23 -1.46 -13.47 -10.71
N GLU A 24 -1.31 -12.16 -10.75
CA GLU A 24 -0.23 -11.53 -11.53
C GLU A 24 1.16 -11.96 -11.03
N LYS A 25 1.31 -12.09 -9.72
CA LYS A 25 2.60 -12.43 -9.12
C LYS A 25 2.92 -13.93 -9.18
N TYR A 26 1.94 -14.77 -8.93
CA TYR A 26 2.16 -16.22 -8.74
C TYR A 26 1.62 -17.08 -9.90
N GLY A 27 0.87 -16.50 -10.83
CA GLY A 27 0.31 -17.24 -11.96
C GLY A 27 -0.84 -18.17 -11.62
N ARG A 28 -1.37 -18.07 -10.41
CA ARG A 28 -2.51 -18.87 -9.92
C ARG A 28 -3.32 -18.07 -8.92
N GLY A 29 -4.57 -18.47 -8.67
CA GLY A 29 -5.41 -17.84 -7.68
C GLY A 29 -4.96 -18.14 -6.25
N PRO A 30 -5.28 -17.25 -5.30
CA PRO A 30 -4.93 -17.46 -3.90
C PRO A 30 -5.74 -18.59 -3.27
N ASN A 31 -5.13 -19.27 -2.29
CA ASN A 31 -5.84 -20.20 -1.44
C ASN A 31 -6.55 -19.39 -0.35
N GLY A 32 -7.86 -19.42 -0.33
CA GLY A 32 -8.57 -18.70 0.71
C GLY A 32 -10.06 -18.63 0.43
N ASN A 33 -10.82 -18.37 1.48
CA ASN A 33 -12.25 -18.24 1.39
C ASN A 33 -12.63 -16.76 1.39
N ARG A 34 -13.27 -16.31 0.31
CA ARG A 34 -13.74 -14.92 0.18
C ARG A 34 -14.66 -14.50 1.34
N TYR A 35 -15.51 -15.39 1.79
CA TYR A 35 -16.42 -15.10 2.91
C TYR A 35 -15.67 -14.84 4.20
N ARG A 36 -14.65 -15.62 4.47
CA ARG A 36 -13.82 -15.47 5.66
C ARG A 36 -12.99 -14.19 5.59
N ALA A 37 -12.40 -13.94 4.44
CA ALA A 37 -11.60 -12.74 4.21
C ALA A 37 -12.43 -11.45 4.31
N LYS A 38 -13.70 -11.50 3.93
CA LYS A 38 -14.59 -10.34 3.96
C LYS A 38 -14.64 -9.67 5.33
N TRP A 39 -14.72 -10.45 6.41
CA TRP A 39 -14.81 -9.88 7.75
C TRP A 39 -13.55 -9.14 8.15
N GLY A 40 -12.37 -9.70 7.84
CA GLY A 40 -11.10 -9.01 8.08
C GLY A 40 -10.93 -7.76 7.23
N LEU A 41 -11.38 -7.79 5.98
CA LEU A 41 -11.35 -6.62 5.10
C LEU A 41 -12.29 -5.53 5.60
N ARG A 42 -13.44 -5.89 6.16
CA ARG A 42 -14.35 -4.93 6.78
C ARG A 42 -13.70 -4.27 8.01
N ASP A 43 -12.97 -5.04 8.82
CA ASP A 43 -12.23 -4.49 9.95
C ASP A 43 -11.19 -3.48 9.48
N MET A 44 -10.46 -3.80 8.42
CA MET A 44 -9.49 -2.88 7.82
C MET A 44 -10.16 -1.59 7.34
N LEU A 45 -11.36 -1.69 6.77
CA LEU A 45 -12.15 -0.53 6.32
C LEU A 45 -12.67 0.32 7.47
N GLU A 46 -12.79 -0.21 8.68
CA GLU A 46 -13.12 0.58 9.87
C GLU A 46 -11.92 1.45 10.30
N ASP A 47 -10.71 0.95 10.12
CA ASP A 47 -9.50 1.65 10.55
C ASP A 47 -8.94 2.58 9.48
N TYR A 48 -9.15 2.27 8.21
CA TYR A 48 -8.59 3.01 7.08
C TYR A 48 -9.64 3.25 6.01
N SER A 49 -9.49 4.32 5.23
CA SER A 49 -10.36 4.60 4.10
C SER A 49 -10.19 3.54 3.00
N TYR A 50 -11.16 3.44 2.09
CA TYR A 50 -11.09 2.52 0.97
C TYR A 50 -9.83 2.72 0.12
N GLU A 51 -9.48 3.98 -0.13
CA GLU A 51 -8.27 4.30 -0.90
C GLU A 51 -7.00 3.86 -0.16
N GLN A 52 -6.95 4.09 1.15
CA GLN A 52 -5.83 3.62 1.97
C GLN A 52 -5.74 2.10 1.99
N CYS A 53 -6.88 1.42 2.09
CA CYS A 53 -6.92 -0.04 2.05
C CYS A 53 -6.39 -0.58 0.72
N LYS A 54 -6.75 0.04 -0.41
CA LYS A 54 -6.21 -0.33 -1.72
C LYS A 54 -4.70 -0.18 -1.76
N GLU A 55 -4.19 0.93 -1.24
CA GLU A 55 -2.74 1.16 -1.17
C GLU A 55 -2.05 0.12 -0.30
N ILE A 56 -2.65 -0.27 0.82
CA ILE A 56 -2.11 -1.31 1.70
C ILE A 56 -1.99 -2.64 0.95
N VAL A 57 -3.04 -3.04 0.24
CA VAL A 57 -3.04 -4.28 -0.55
C VAL A 57 -1.94 -4.24 -1.61
N GLU A 58 -1.84 -3.15 -2.36
CA GLU A 58 -0.83 -3.00 -3.40
C GLU A 58 0.59 -3.03 -2.82
N TYR A 59 0.80 -2.31 -1.72
CA TYR A 59 2.11 -2.28 -1.05
C TYR A 59 2.50 -3.65 -0.52
N TYR A 60 1.54 -4.39 0.02
CA TYR A 60 1.78 -5.75 0.53
C TYR A 60 2.48 -6.63 -0.51
N PHE A 61 2.05 -6.55 -1.78
CA PHE A 61 2.66 -7.33 -2.85
C PHE A 61 4.03 -6.82 -3.29
N ARG A 62 4.41 -5.63 -2.88
CA ARG A 62 5.76 -5.09 -3.11
C ARG A 62 6.74 -5.55 -2.04
N THR A 63 6.24 -6.02 -0.90
CA THR A 63 7.10 -6.55 0.17
C THR A 63 7.66 -7.91 -0.25
N GLY A 64 8.79 -8.29 0.35
CA GLY A 64 9.40 -9.61 0.11
C GLY A 64 8.74 -10.74 0.87
N LYS A 65 7.51 -10.56 1.35
CA LYS A 65 6.81 -11.57 2.14
C LYS A 65 6.51 -12.80 1.30
N GLN A 66 6.98 -13.94 1.74
CA GLN A 66 6.79 -15.18 1.02
C GLN A 66 5.32 -15.62 1.08
N GLY A 67 4.75 -15.90 -0.11
CA GLY A 67 3.40 -16.42 -0.23
C GLY A 67 2.28 -15.38 -0.19
N HIS A 68 2.50 -14.20 0.34
CA HIS A 68 1.51 -13.09 0.42
C HIS A 68 0.10 -13.56 0.78
N SER A 69 -0.04 -14.34 1.87
CA SER A 69 -1.35 -14.86 2.27
C SER A 69 -2.30 -13.74 2.72
N ILE A 70 -3.59 -13.95 2.48
CA ILE A 70 -4.62 -13.00 2.94
C ILE A 70 -4.69 -12.98 4.46
N ASP A 71 -4.53 -14.11 5.12
CA ASP A 71 -4.56 -14.19 6.57
C ASP A 71 -3.46 -13.37 7.23
N PHE A 72 -2.25 -13.39 6.67
CA PHE A 72 -1.16 -12.56 7.16
C PHE A 72 -1.48 -11.09 7.01
N LEU A 73 -2.00 -10.68 5.85
CA LEU A 73 -2.36 -9.29 5.61
C LEU A 73 -3.42 -8.82 6.62
N LEU A 74 -4.47 -9.61 6.81
CA LEU A 74 -5.57 -9.25 7.71
C LEU A 74 -5.16 -9.21 9.18
N THR A 75 -4.14 -9.96 9.55
CA THR A 75 -3.59 -9.96 10.90
C THR A 75 -2.60 -8.81 11.13
N ASN A 76 -1.94 -8.35 10.07
CA ASN A 76 -0.80 -7.43 10.16
C ASN A 76 -0.97 -6.16 9.31
N TYR A 77 -2.16 -5.80 8.89
CA TYR A 77 -2.36 -4.64 8.00
C TYR A 77 -1.86 -3.33 8.61
N ASP A 78 -1.93 -3.18 9.92
CA ASP A 78 -1.39 -2.00 10.60
C ASP A 78 0.11 -1.85 10.39
N ARG A 79 0.84 -2.96 10.51
CA ARG A 79 2.28 -2.98 10.26
C ARG A 79 2.61 -2.67 8.82
N VAL A 80 1.84 -3.23 7.90
CA VAL A 80 2.02 -2.96 6.47
C VAL A 80 1.82 -1.47 6.20
N PHE A 81 0.80 -0.88 6.80
CA PHE A 81 0.54 0.55 6.68
C PHE A 81 1.67 1.40 7.25
N GLU A 82 2.18 1.03 8.42
CA GLU A 82 3.31 1.73 9.05
C GLU A 82 4.55 1.72 8.15
N PHE A 83 4.92 0.54 7.62
CA PHE A 83 6.07 0.44 6.72
C PHE A 83 5.86 1.22 5.43
N MET A 84 4.65 1.19 4.89
CA MET A 84 4.30 1.95 3.69
C MET A 84 4.47 3.46 3.93
N THR A 85 3.97 3.93 5.07
CA THR A 85 4.04 5.35 5.43
C THR A 85 5.47 5.80 5.67
N GLU A 86 6.26 5.01 6.39
CA GLU A 86 7.68 5.28 6.63
C GLU A 86 8.46 5.34 5.32
N ARG A 87 8.20 4.42 4.40
CA ARG A 87 8.87 4.40 3.11
C ARG A 87 8.52 5.63 2.27
N LYS A 88 7.25 6.03 2.24
CA LYS A 88 6.83 7.25 1.55
C LYS A 88 7.53 8.48 2.13
N GLU A 89 7.62 8.56 3.44
CA GLU A 89 8.29 9.66 4.13
C GLU A 89 9.77 9.70 3.79
N ASP A 90 10.45 8.55 3.79
CA ASP A 90 11.86 8.46 3.44
C ASP A 90 12.10 8.87 1.97
N GLU A 91 11.24 8.43 1.06
CA GLU A 91 11.33 8.80 -0.35
C GLU A 91 11.13 10.31 -0.53
N ARG A 92 10.17 10.90 0.20
CA ARG A 92 9.94 12.34 0.18
C ARG A 92 11.16 13.11 0.66
N LYS A 93 11.77 12.68 1.76
CA LYS A 93 12.98 13.32 2.30
C LYS A 93 14.15 13.22 1.34
N ARG A 94 14.33 12.06 0.71
CA ARG A 94 15.39 11.88 -0.30
C ARG A 94 15.19 12.79 -1.49
N GLU A 95 13.95 12.91 -1.95
CA GLU A 95 13.60 13.78 -3.09
C GLU A 95 13.88 15.25 -2.76
N GLU A 96 13.50 15.69 -1.56
CA GLU A 96 13.76 17.06 -1.10
C GLU A 96 15.26 17.33 -1.01
N LEU A 97 16.03 16.40 -0.45
CA LEU A 97 17.49 16.52 -0.37
C LEU A 97 18.13 16.59 -1.75
N ARG A 98 17.67 15.78 -2.70
CA ARG A 98 18.15 15.78 -4.06
C ARG A 98 17.91 17.13 -4.73
N LYS A 99 16.70 17.67 -4.61
CA LYS A 99 16.33 18.97 -5.15
C LYS A 99 17.17 20.09 -4.56
N GLN A 100 17.37 20.04 -3.24
CA GLN A 100 18.18 21.04 -2.55
C GLN A 100 19.65 20.97 -3.01
N THR A 101 20.19 19.78 -3.17
CA THR A 101 21.56 19.58 -3.68
C THR A 101 21.70 20.11 -5.10
N GLU A 102 20.75 19.83 -5.98
CA GLU A 102 20.75 20.35 -7.35
C GLU A 102 20.72 21.87 -7.37
N GLN A 103 19.90 22.50 -6.53
CA GLN A 103 19.82 23.94 -6.42
C GLN A 103 21.13 24.55 -5.91
N ASN A 104 21.73 23.93 -4.90
CA ASN A 104 23.03 24.39 -4.37
C ASN A 104 24.15 24.31 -5.43
N VAL A 105 24.16 23.26 -6.24
CA VAL A 105 25.10 23.10 -7.32
C VAL A 105 24.91 24.20 -8.37
N ARG A 106 23.68 24.50 -8.74
CA ARG A 106 23.36 25.58 -9.69
C ARG A 106 23.85 26.95 -9.18
N GLU A 107 23.60 27.23 -7.90
CA GLU A 107 24.03 28.48 -7.27
C GLU A 107 25.56 28.61 -7.29
N LEU A 108 26.28 27.53 -7.04
CA LEU A 108 27.73 27.50 -7.10
C LEU A 108 28.24 27.74 -8.53
N GLU A 109 27.62 27.14 -9.53
CA GLU A 109 27.93 27.31 -10.93
C GLU A 109 27.73 28.76 -11.37
N GLU A 110 26.62 29.37 -10.98
CA GLU A 110 26.32 30.78 -11.26
C GLU A 110 27.35 31.70 -10.64
N LYS A 111 27.82 31.44 -9.43
CA LYS A 111 28.85 32.22 -8.77
C LYS A 111 30.20 32.08 -9.45
N ASN A 112 30.49 30.94 -10.03
CA ASN A 112 31.77 30.70 -10.73
C ASN A 112 31.82 31.30 -12.12
N ASP A 113 30.65 31.51 -12.75
CA ASP A 113 30.52 32.09 -14.07
C ASP A 113 30.52 33.63 -14.04
N GLY A 114 30.51 34.20 -12.87
CA GLY A 114 30.59 35.66 -12.69
C GLY A 114 32.04 36.19 -12.69
#